data_29cdbaf3b5a14abd49237c1bd6c0597a
#
_entry.id   29cdbaf3b5a14abd49237c1bd6c0597a
#
_cell.length_a   1.000
_cell.length_b   1.000
_cell.length_c   1.000
_cell.angle_alpha   90.00
_cell.angle_beta   90.00
_cell.angle_gamma   90.00
#
_symmetry.space_group_name_H-M   'P 1'
#
loop_
_entity.id
_entity.type
_entity.pdbx_description
1 polymer ?
#
loop_
_entity_poly.entity_id
_entity_poly.type
_entity_poly.pdbx_seq_one_letter_code
_entity_poly.pdbx_strand_id
1 'polypeptide(L)'
;SLIIQNQDWLRAMVGQAQRQNIGAVGSLICNDNETVRSAGIVVSSSNKVIDMHRNMPADSPGYFGRLLISSNCSAVRSSCLAIKKSLFEKKGGMDEALTDGFADIDLGLWLKEQGYQNILLSHVRAVQSSAVGPQPGPTVASDDHQNRQLESLRYRWGKQLDQDPFYNPNLSKSGGGFRLDDAFLPDNIRNSMKVWLAMES
;
A
#
# COMPACT_ATOMS: atom_id res chain seq x y z
N SER A 1 16.24 4.91 7.59
CA SER A 1 16.57 5.73 6.39
C SER A 1 15.99 5.09 5.13
N LEU A 2 15.70 5.92 4.11
CA LEU A 2 15.24 5.48 2.79
C LEU A 2 16.36 5.79 1.78
N ILE A 3 16.74 4.78 1.00
CA ILE A 3 17.77 4.90 -0.04
C ILE A 3 17.12 4.62 -1.38
N ILE A 4 17.22 5.54 -2.32
CA ILE A 4 16.66 5.35 -3.67
C ILE A 4 17.75 4.82 -4.59
N GLN A 5 17.43 3.74 -5.30
CA GLN A 5 18.40 3.02 -6.13
C GLN A 5 18.55 3.60 -7.55
N ASN A 6 17.52 4.27 -8.06
CA ASN A 6 17.50 4.77 -9.44
C ASN A 6 18.03 6.21 -9.51
N GLN A 7 18.93 6.52 -10.43
CA GLN A 7 19.43 7.89 -10.62
C GLN A 7 18.36 8.85 -11.13
N ASP A 8 17.47 8.40 -12.00
CA ASP A 8 16.41 9.22 -12.61
C ASP A 8 15.08 9.23 -11.85
N TRP A 9 15.06 8.75 -10.61
CA TRP A 9 13.82 8.59 -9.84
C TRP A 9 13.00 9.87 -9.71
N LEU A 10 13.67 10.98 -9.41
CA LEU A 10 13.00 12.27 -9.22
C LEU A 10 12.36 12.74 -10.52
N ARG A 11 13.07 12.61 -11.64
CA ARG A 11 12.57 12.95 -12.96
C ARG A 11 11.35 12.11 -13.33
N ALA A 12 11.41 10.80 -13.06
CA ALA A 12 10.30 9.88 -13.31
C ALA A 12 9.07 10.22 -12.47
N MET A 13 9.24 10.44 -11.17
CA MET A 13 8.13 10.77 -10.27
C MET A 13 7.52 12.14 -10.58
N VAL A 14 8.35 13.18 -10.75
CA VAL A 14 7.87 14.54 -11.06
C VAL A 14 7.21 14.57 -12.43
N GLY A 15 7.78 13.91 -13.45
CA GLY A 15 7.19 13.84 -14.78
C GLY A 15 5.78 13.25 -14.78
N GLN A 16 5.52 12.24 -13.95
CA GLN A 16 4.18 11.69 -13.79
C GLN A 16 3.28 12.61 -12.93
N ALA A 17 3.80 13.18 -11.86
CA ALA A 17 3.02 14.07 -10.99
C ALA A 17 2.55 15.35 -11.72
N GLN A 18 3.26 15.79 -12.75
CA GLN A 18 2.86 16.96 -13.56
C GLN A 18 1.66 16.71 -14.47
N ARG A 19 1.32 15.45 -14.77
CA ARG A 19 0.16 15.13 -15.62
C ARG A 19 -1.13 15.62 -14.96
N GLN A 20 -2.08 16.09 -15.77
CA GLN A 20 -3.30 16.74 -15.27
C GLN A 20 -4.15 15.84 -14.38
N ASN A 21 -4.25 14.56 -14.74
CA ASN A 21 -5.10 13.57 -14.07
C ASN A 21 -4.39 12.78 -12.96
N ILE A 22 -3.12 13.08 -12.65
CA ILE A 22 -2.37 12.38 -11.61
C ILE A 22 -2.36 13.20 -10.32
N GLY A 23 -2.76 12.56 -9.23
CA GLY A 23 -2.75 13.09 -7.88
C GLY A 23 -1.44 12.78 -7.16
N ALA A 24 -1.27 11.53 -6.80
CA ALA A 24 -0.08 11.06 -6.08
C ALA A 24 0.71 10.03 -6.91
N VAL A 25 2.03 10.12 -6.82
CA VAL A 25 2.98 9.19 -7.44
C VAL A 25 3.83 8.56 -6.35
N GLY A 26 3.77 7.25 -6.20
CA GLY A 26 4.58 6.48 -5.26
C GLY A 26 5.65 5.65 -5.95
N SER A 27 6.61 5.18 -5.17
CA SER A 27 7.66 4.24 -5.58
C SER A 27 7.40 2.84 -5.02
N LEU A 28 8.03 1.83 -5.61
CA LEU A 28 8.15 0.51 -5.00
C LEU A 28 9.11 0.61 -3.81
N ILE A 29 8.60 0.31 -2.62
CA ILE A 29 9.42 0.30 -1.40
C ILE A 29 9.82 -1.12 -1.08
N CYS A 30 11.13 -1.36 -0.94
CA CYS A 30 11.71 -2.64 -0.62
C CYS A 30 12.34 -2.62 0.77
N ASN A 31 12.49 -3.78 1.35
CA ASN A 31 13.35 -4.02 2.51
C ASN A 31 14.79 -4.26 2.05
N ASP A 32 15.74 -4.19 2.95
CA ASP A 32 17.17 -4.48 2.72
C ASP A 32 17.45 -5.96 2.39
N ASN A 33 16.53 -6.87 2.68
CA ASN A 33 16.58 -8.28 2.31
C ASN A 33 15.96 -8.59 0.93
N GLU A 34 15.86 -7.59 0.05
CA GLU A 34 15.31 -7.70 -1.30
C GLU A 34 13.85 -8.17 -1.39
N THR A 35 13.09 -7.99 -0.33
CA THR A 35 11.64 -8.23 -0.37
C THR A 35 10.87 -6.93 -0.50
N VAL A 36 9.67 -7.01 -1.06
CA VAL A 36 8.74 -5.87 -1.15
C VAL A 36 8.24 -5.51 0.24
N ARG A 37 8.38 -4.26 0.62
CA ARG A 37 7.72 -3.68 1.79
C ARG A 37 6.34 -3.13 1.43
N SER A 38 6.26 -2.38 0.33
CA SER A 38 5.00 -1.84 -0.19
C SER A 38 5.08 -1.58 -1.69
N ALA A 39 4.10 -2.06 -2.41
CA ALA A 39 3.83 -1.72 -3.80
C ALA A 39 2.47 -1.02 -3.95
N GLY A 40 2.21 -0.05 -3.08
CA GLY A 40 0.92 0.62 -2.91
C GLY A 40 0.09 0.00 -1.78
N ILE A 41 -1.00 0.66 -1.45
CA ILE A 41 -1.88 0.30 -0.32
C ILE A 41 -3.24 -0.12 -0.86
N VAL A 42 -3.76 -1.24 -0.34
CA VAL A 42 -5.15 -1.64 -0.51
C VAL A 42 -6.01 -0.91 0.51
N VAL A 43 -7.03 -0.23 0.01
CA VAL A 43 -8.04 0.38 0.87
C VAL A 43 -9.00 -0.70 1.34
N SER A 44 -9.18 -0.82 2.63
CA SER A 44 -9.99 -1.85 3.25
C SER A 44 -10.66 -1.33 4.52
N SER A 45 -11.83 -1.86 4.82
CA SER A 45 -12.53 -1.64 6.09
C SER A 45 -11.91 -2.41 7.27
N SER A 46 -10.82 -3.16 7.04
CA SER A 46 -10.06 -3.78 8.12
C SER A 46 -9.33 -2.74 8.98
N ASN A 47 -9.04 -3.08 10.22
CA ASN A 47 -8.29 -2.19 11.13
C ASN A 47 -6.78 -2.18 10.85
N LYS A 48 -6.34 -2.71 9.72
CA LYS A 48 -4.93 -2.78 9.33
C LYS A 48 -4.73 -2.18 7.96
N VAL A 49 -3.63 -1.43 7.82
CA VAL A 49 -3.16 -0.98 6.52
C VAL A 49 -2.52 -2.16 5.79
N ILE A 50 -2.99 -2.43 4.58
CA ILE A 50 -2.55 -3.58 3.78
C ILE A 50 -1.66 -3.09 2.64
N ASP A 51 -0.36 -3.37 2.74
CA ASP A 51 0.59 -3.12 1.66
C ASP A 51 0.51 -4.23 0.60
N MET A 52 0.35 -3.85 -0.66
CA MET A 52 0.35 -4.81 -1.77
C MET A 52 1.74 -5.46 -1.93
N HIS A 53 1.75 -6.75 -2.26
CA HIS A 53 2.94 -7.58 -2.52
C HIS A 53 3.92 -7.68 -1.35
N ARG A 54 3.51 -7.32 -0.14
CA ARG A 54 4.36 -7.36 1.05
C ARG A 54 5.02 -8.73 1.22
N ASN A 55 6.33 -8.71 1.51
CA ASN A 55 7.19 -9.88 1.69
C ASN A 55 7.42 -10.75 0.45
N MET A 56 6.92 -10.36 -0.74
CA MET A 56 7.29 -11.01 -1.99
C MET A 56 8.71 -10.61 -2.41
N PRO A 57 9.46 -11.48 -3.12
CA PRO A 57 10.74 -11.08 -3.72
C PRO A 57 10.56 -9.86 -4.63
N ALA A 58 11.43 -8.86 -4.51
CA ALA A 58 11.31 -7.60 -5.24
C ALA A 58 11.61 -7.72 -6.75
N ASP A 59 12.24 -8.81 -7.17
CA ASP A 59 12.53 -9.16 -8.54
C ASP A 59 11.44 -10.03 -9.19
N SER A 60 10.46 -10.49 -8.39
CA SER A 60 9.34 -11.27 -8.92
C SER A 60 8.41 -10.41 -9.77
N PRO A 61 7.67 -11.01 -10.73
CA PRO A 61 6.70 -10.27 -11.52
C PRO A 61 5.51 -9.77 -10.68
N GLY A 62 5.29 -10.36 -9.50
CA GLY A 62 4.11 -10.09 -8.68
C GLY A 62 2.81 -10.59 -9.31
N TYR A 63 1.69 -10.23 -8.71
CA TYR A 63 0.36 -10.60 -9.21
C TYR A 63 0.12 -9.98 -10.61
N PHE A 64 -0.01 -10.84 -11.62
CA PHE A 64 -0.19 -10.46 -13.04
C PHE A 64 0.82 -9.41 -13.55
N GLY A 65 2.08 -9.50 -13.14
CA GLY A 65 3.14 -8.60 -13.59
C GLY A 65 3.11 -7.19 -12.97
N ARG A 66 2.33 -6.96 -11.92
CA ARG A 66 2.18 -5.62 -11.31
C ARG A 66 3.45 -5.05 -10.70
N LEU A 67 4.45 -5.88 -10.39
CA LEU A 67 5.76 -5.40 -9.94
C LEU A 67 6.68 -4.98 -11.09
N LEU A 68 6.33 -5.30 -12.34
CA LEU A 68 7.11 -4.95 -13.54
C LEU A 68 6.61 -3.67 -14.23
N ILE A 69 5.37 -3.26 -13.98
CA ILE A 69 4.72 -2.14 -14.67
C ILE A 69 4.20 -1.10 -13.68
N SER A 70 4.17 0.15 -14.12
CA SER A 70 3.48 1.21 -13.37
C SER A 70 1.97 0.94 -13.37
N SER A 71 1.34 1.09 -12.22
CA SER A 71 -0.07 0.74 -12.07
C SER A 71 -0.82 1.73 -11.19
N ASN A 72 -2.12 1.87 -11.43
CA ASN A 72 -2.99 2.63 -10.55
C ASN A 72 -3.19 1.89 -9.23
N CYS A 73 -3.31 2.66 -8.14
CA CYS A 73 -3.60 2.17 -6.80
C CYS A 73 -4.48 3.18 -6.04
N SER A 74 -5.11 2.74 -4.98
CA SER A 74 -5.95 3.62 -4.16
C SER A 74 -5.13 4.58 -3.32
N ALA A 75 -4.00 4.14 -2.79
CA ALA A 75 -3.07 4.97 -2.05
C ALA A 75 -1.63 4.49 -2.23
N VAL A 76 -0.66 5.37 -2.00
CA VAL A 76 0.77 5.11 -2.00
C VAL A 76 1.39 5.56 -0.69
N ARG A 77 2.51 4.97 -0.30
CA ARG A 77 3.20 5.33 0.94
C ARG A 77 3.84 6.73 0.85
N SER A 78 3.57 7.55 1.86
CA SER A 78 4.13 8.90 2.02
C SER A 78 5.66 8.91 2.19
N SER A 79 6.25 7.79 2.59
CA SER A 79 7.71 7.65 2.74
C SER A 79 8.49 7.92 1.44
N CYS A 80 7.86 7.68 0.27
CA CYS A 80 8.40 8.08 -1.04
C CYS A 80 7.24 8.47 -1.97
N LEU A 81 6.82 9.72 -1.88
CA LEU A 81 5.64 10.28 -2.54
C LEU A 81 6.00 11.55 -3.30
N ALA A 82 5.51 11.69 -4.53
CA ALA A 82 5.47 12.97 -5.24
C ALA A 82 4.02 13.39 -5.48
N ILE A 83 3.71 14.64 -5.17
CA ILE A 83 2.39 15.26 -5.34
C ILE A 83 2.57 16.72 -5.75
N LYS A 84 1.64 17.27 -6.49
CA LYS A 84 1.65 18.72 -6.78
C LYS A 84 1.46 19.50 -5.48
N LYS A 85 2.30 20.49 -5.25
CA LYS A 85 2.20 21.38 -4.08
C LYS A 85 0.80 21.96 -3.93
N SER A 86 0.20 22.44 -5.00
CA SER A 86 -1.16 23.00 -5.01
C SER A 86 -2.24 22.01 -4.54
N LEU A 87 -2.10 20.72 -4.86
CA LEU A 87 -3.03 19.69 -4.39
C LEU A 87 -2.83 19.40 -2.90
N PHE A 88 -1.58 19.32 -2.48
CA PHE A 88 -1.24 19.08 -1.08
C PHE A 88 -1.73 20.23 -0.18
N GLU A 89 -1.51 21.47 -0.60
CA GLU A 89 -2.00 22.66 0.10
C GLU A 89 -3.54 22.75 0.08
N LYS A 90 -4.18 22.42 -1.05
CA LYS A 90 -5.65 22.40 -1.15
C LYS A 90 -6.29 21.40 -0.17
N LYS A 91 -5.63 20.26 0.07
CA LYS A 91 -6.07 19.30 1.10
C LYS A 91 -5.84 19.79 2.51
N GLY A 92 -4.88 20.68 2.73
CA GLY A 92 -4.41 21.09 4.05
C GLY A 92 -3.31 20.21 4.63
N GLY A 93 -2.60 19.46 3.77
CA GLY A 93 -1.52 18.55 4.19
C GLY A 93 -2.00 17.14 4.54
N MET A 94 -1.14 16.39 5.22
CA MET A 94 -1.48 15.10 5.83
C MET A 94 -2.25 15.34 7.13
N ASP A 95 -3.20 14.47 7.44
CA ASP A 95 -3.89 14.49 8.72
C ASP A 95 -2.96 13.93 9.82
N GLU A 96 -2.50 14.79 10.71
CA GLU A 96 -1.55 14.45 11.78
C GLU A 96 -2.15 13.56 12.87
N ALA A 97 -3.48 13.47 12.94
CA ALA A 97 -4.17 12.53 13.84
C ALA A 97 -4.15 11.09 13.33
N LEU A 98 -3.80 10.91 12.05
CA LEU A 98 -3.71 9.59 11.41
C LEU A 98 -2.23 9.18 11.28
N THR A 99 -1.93 7.94 11.63
CA THR A 99 -0.57 7.37 11.58
C THR A 99 -0.56 6.04 10.80
N ASP A 100 0.58 5.39 10.72
CA ASP A 100 0.75 3.99 10.25
C ASP A 100 0.11 3.68 8.88
N GLY A 101 0.07 4.65 7.97
CA GLY A 101 -0.49 4.52 6.63
C GLY A 101 -1.98 4.85 6.52
N PHE A 102 -2.68 5.10 7.62
CA PHE A 102 -4.06 5.62 7.56
C PHE A 102 -4.11 7.02 6.95
N ALA A 103 -3.11 7.87 7.24
CA ALA A 103 -2.94 9.16 6.59
C ALA A 103 -2.68 9.05 5.07
N ASP A 104 -1.95 7.99 4.64
CA ASP A 104 -1.72 7.69 3.22
C ASP A 104 -3.03 7.33 2.52
N ILE A 105 -3.89 6.53 3.19
CA ILE A 105 -5.22 6.16 2.69
C ILE A 105 -6.11 7.40 2.59
N ASP A 106 -6.13 8.25 3.60
CA ASP A 106 -6.91 9.49 3.62
C ASP A 106 -6.53 10.42 2.46
N LEU A 107 -5.23 10.62 2.24
CA LEU A 107 -4.74 11.41 1.11
C LEU A 107 -5.13 10.77 -0.22
N GLY A 108 -4.95 9.47 -0.37
CA GLY A 108 -5.26 8.74 -1.60
C GLY A 108 -6.74 8.81 -1.97
N LEU A 109 -7.63 8.62 -1.00
CA LEU A 109 -9.08 8.71 -1.20
C LEU A 109 -9.53 10.13 -1.50
N TRP A 110 -8.97 11.13 -0.80
CA TRP A 110 -9.25 12.53 -1.11
C TRP A 110 -8.86 12.91 -2.54
N LEU A 111 -7.68 12.50 -3.01
CA LEU A 111 -7.25 12.73 -4.38
C LEU A 111 -8.20 12.08 -5.39
N LYS A 112 -8.64 10.85 -5.12
CA LYS A 112 -9.61 10.14 -5.95
C LYS A 112 -10.96 10.88 -5.98
N GLU A 113 -11.46 11.38 -4.86
CA GLU A 113 -12.70 12.18 -4.78
C GLU A 113 -12.60 13.47 -5.60
N GLN A 114 -11.39 14.07 -5.66
CA GLN A 114 -11.13 15.24 -6.53
C GLN A 114 -10.93 14.87 -8.01
N GLY A 115 -11.12 13.60 -8.39
CA GLY A 115 -11.02 13.11 -9.78
C GLY A 115 -9.61 12.77 -10.25
N TYR A 116 -8.63 12.70 -9.33
CA TYR A 116 -7.26 12.32 -9.65
C TYR A 116 -7.03 10.80 -9.51
N GLN A 117 -6.01 10.32 -10.19
CA GLN A 117 -5.51 8.94 -10.09
C GLN A 117 -4.21 8.93 -9.28
N ASN A 118 -4.05 7.93 -8.42
CA ASN A 118 -2.79 7.66 -7.75
C ASN A 118 -2.09 6.52 -8.48
N ILE A 119 -0.78 6.65 -8.70
CA ILE A 119 0.01 5.67 -9.43
C ILE A 119 1.24 5.23 -8.65
N LEU A 120 1.57 3.96 -8.81
CA LEU A 120 2.82 3.37 -8.35
C LEU A 120 3.77 3.24 -9.55
N LEU A 121 5.02 3.68 -9.40
CA LEU A 121 6.09 3.47 -10.35
C LEU A 121 6.95 2.30 -9.88
N SER A 122 6.70 1.10 -10.40
CA SER A 122 7.42 -0.11 -9.98
C SER A 122 8.91 -0.08 -10.36
N HIS A 123 9.28 0.69 -11.40
CA HIS A 123 10.67 0.87 -11.81
C HIS A 123 11.44 1.87 -10.93
N VAL A 124 10.76 2.67 -10.12
CA VAL A 124 11.40 3.52 -9.11
C VAL A 124 11.44 2.74 -7.80
N ARG A 125 12.65 2.32 -7.40
CA ARG A 125 12.85 1.49 -6.21
C ARG A 125 13.50 2.29 -5.09
N ALA A 126 12.87 2.25 -3.93
CA ALA A 126 13.38 2.83 -2.69
C ALA A 126 13.58 1.71 -1.66
N VAL A 127 14.77 1.58 -1.10
CA VAL A 127 15.08 0.59 -0.08
C VAL A 127 14.99 1.25 1.29
N GLN A 128 14.15 0.72 2.15
CA GLN A 128 14.10 1.12 3.53
C GLN A 128 15.05 0.26 4.34
N SER A 129 16.17 0.86 4.74
CA SER A 129 17.16 0.17 5.57
C SER A 129 16.60 -0.07 6.96
N SER A 130 16.71 -1.31 7.39
CA SER A 130 16.46 -1.74 8.78
C SER A 130 17.62 -1.35 9.71
N ALA A 131 18.71 -0.80 9.16
CA ALA A 131 19.90 -0.47 9.92
C ALA A 131 19.67 0.69 10.88
N VAL A 132 20.09 0.44 12.10
CA VAL A 132 20.39 1.34 13.20
C VAL A 132 19.20 1.70 14.11
N GLY A 133 19.16 0.97 15.15
CA GLY A 133 18.37 1.14 16.34
C GLY A 133 17.36 0.02 16.51
N PRO A 134 17.02 -0.34 17.74
CA PRO A 134 15.84 -1.14 17.94
C PRO A 134 14.74 -0.40 17.21
N GLN A 135 14.29 -0.98 16.08
CA GLN A 135 12.99 -0.59 15.54
C GLN A 135 12.10 -0.59 16.77
N PRO A 136 11.36 0.49 17.09
CA PRO A 136 10.23 0.29 17.95
C PRO A 136 9.54 -0.87 17.23
N GLY A 137 9.53 -2.04 17.89
CA GLY A 137 8.90 -3.24 17.37
C GLY A 137 7.55 -2.81 16.89
N PRO A 138 6.85 -3.46 15.95
CA PRO A 138 5.64 -2.92 15.41
C PRO A 138 5.03 -2.20 16.58
N THR A 139 5.03 -0.85 16.54
CA THR A 139 4.39 -0.09 17.60
C THR A 139 3.05 -0.76 17.55
N VAL A 140 2.84 -1.64 18.52
CA VAL A 140 1.54 -2.21 18.75
C VAL A 140 0.80 -0.97 19.24
N ALA A 141 0.50 -0.11 18.26
CA ALA A 141 -0.52 0.87 18.41
C ALA A 141 -1.65 0.00 18.90
N SER A 142 -1.99 0.15 20.17
CA SER A 142 -2.94 -0.76 20.83
C SER A 142 -4.07 -0.94 19.84
N ASP A 143 -4.63 -2.14 19.71
CA ASP A 143 -5.72 -2.39 18.76
C ASP A 143 -6.76 -1.27 18.84
N ASP A 144 -6.92 -0.65 20.01
CA ASP A 144 -7.71 0.54 20.27
C ASP A 144 -7.26 1.79 19.49
N HIS A 145 -5.96 2.01 19.30
CA HIS A 145 -5.49 3.17 18.54
C HIS A 145 -5.75 2.98 17.05
N GLN A 146 -5.48 1.79 16.52
CA GLN A 146 -5.78 1.45 15.12
C GLN A 146 -7.29 1.49 14.85
N ASN A 147 -8.10 1.00 15.79
CA ASN A 147 -9.55 1.05 15.69
C ASN A 147 -10.07 2.49 15.63
N ARG A 148 -9.57 3.39 16.50
CA ARG A 148 -9.96 4.82 16.47
C ARG A 148 -9.60 5.49 15.15
N GLN A 149 -8.43 5.21 14.57
CA GLN A 149 -8.04 5.73 13.27
C GLN A 149 -8.96 5.21 12.16
N LEU A 150 -9.28 3.91 12.19
CA LEU A 150 -10.22 3.33 11.25
C LEU A 150 -11.63 3.93 11.39
N GLU A 151 -12.11 4.17 12.61
CA GLU A 151 -13.39 4.85 12.86
C GLU A 151 -13.39 6.25 12.25
N SER A 152 -12.31 7.02 12.41
CA SER A 152 -12.14 8.33 11.77
C SER A 152 -12.20 8.24 10.25
N LEU A 153 -11.52 7.26 9.64
CA LEU A 153 -11.60 7.03 8.21
C LEU A 153 -12.99 6.58 7.77
N ARG A 154 -13.66 5.69 8.54
CA ARG A 154 -15.02 5.24 8.24
C ARG A 154 -16.03 6.38 8.29
N TYR A 155 -15.90 7.27 9.27
CA TYR A 155 -16.74 8.47 9.35
C TYR A 155 -16.58 9.36 8.11
N ARG A 156 -15.34 9.53 7.62
CA ARG A 156 -15.01 10.39 6.49
C ARG A 156 -15.33 9.76 5.14
N TRP A 157 -14.97 8.49 4.95
CA TRP A 157 -14.97 7.82 3.64
C TRP A 157 -16.05 6.75 3.48
N GLY A 158 -16.65 6.29 4.56
CA GLY A 158 -17.78 5.35 4.54
C GLY A 158 -17.54 4.14 3.64
N LYS A 159 -18.45 3.93 2.71
CA LYS A 159 -18.41 2.79 1.78
C LYS A 159 -17.19 2.74 0.84
N GLN A 160 -16.46 3.83 0.68
CA GLN A 160 -15.25 3.82 -0.15
C GLN A 160 -14.14 2.93 0.42
N LEU A 161 -14.22 2.61 1.72
CA LEU A 161 -13.31 1.66 2.38
C LEU A 161 -13.68 0.19 2.14
N ASP A 162 -14.90 -0.11 1.72
CA ASP A 162 -15.36 -1.50 1.65
C ASP A 162 -14.80 -2.25 0.45
N GLN A 163 -14.55 -1.52 -0.65
CA GLN A 163 -14.07 -2.11 -1.90
C GLN A 163 -13.01 -1.26 -2.57
N ASP A 164 -11.80 -1.76 -2.65
CA ASP A 164 -10.72 -1.17 -3.43
C ASP A 164 -10.90 -1.51 -4.93
N PRO A 165 -11.01 -0.51 -5.82
CA PRO A 165 -11.22 -0.77 -7.25
C PRO A 165 -9.99 -1.38 -7.95
N PHE A 166 -8.82 -1.33 -7.32
CA PHE A 166 -7.56 -1.86 -7.85
C PHE A 166 -7.15 -3.19 -7.22
N TYR A 167 -8.00 -3.76 -6.36
CA TYR A 167 -7.78 -5.05 -5.71
C TYR A 167 -8.96 -5.99 -5.98
N ASN A 168 -8.68 -7.21 -6.45
CA ASN A 168 -9.72 -8.16 -6.77
C ASN A 168 -10.48 -8.56 -5.49
N PRO A 169 -11.82 -8.42 -5.47
CA PRO A 169 -12.62 -8.69 -4.28
C PRO A 169 -12.61 -10.17 -3.84
N ASN A 170 -12.23 -11.09 -4.74
CA ASN A 170 -12.12 -12.52 -4.45
C ASN A 170 -10.79 -12.90 -3.79
N LEU A 171 -9.89 -11.93 -3.60
CA LEU A 171 -8.61 -12.15 -2.94
C LEU A 171 -8.70 -11.77 -1.47
N SER A 172 -7.97 -12.52 -0.67
CA SER A 172 -7.87 -12.28 0.77
C SER A 172 -7.29 -10.90 1.05
N LYS A 173 -7.96 -10.15 1.90
CA LYS A 173 -7.47 -8.87 2.42
C LYS A 173 -6.52 -9.06 3.62
N SER A 174 -6.21 -10.30 4.00
CA SER A 174 -5.24 -10.59 5.03
C SER A 174 -3.82 -10.62 4.44
N GLY A 175 -3.00 -9.64 4.80
CA GLY A 175 -1.56 -9.65 4.49
C GLY A 175 -1.11 -9.16 3.11
N GLY A 176 -2.00 -8.72 2.22
CA GLY A 176 -1.63 -8.08 0.93
C GLY A 176 -0.95 -9.00 -0.10
N GLY A 177 -1.01 -10.32 0.09
CA GLY A 177 -0.27 -11.30 -0.70
C GLY A 177 -0.99 -11.83 -1.95
N PHE A 178 -2.11 -11.24 -2.36
CA PHE A 178 -2.89 -11.68 -3.52
C PHE A 178 -3.29 -13.16 -3.50
N ARG A 179 -3.47 -13.73 -2.32
CA ARG A 179 -3.97 -15.10 -2.15
C ARG A 179 -5.47 -15.13 -2.37
N LEU A 180 -5.98 -16.25 -2.87
CA LEU A 180 -7.43 -16.48 -2.88
C LEU A 180 -7.96 -16.42 -1.44
N ASP A 181 -9.13 -15.83 -1.26
CA ASP A 181 -9.79 -15.85 0.03
C ASP A 181 -10.27 -17.29 0.30
N ASP A 182 -9.99 -17.79 1.50
CA ASP A 182 -10.39 -19.14 1.91
C ASP A 182 -11.90 -19.37 1.81
N ALA A 183 -12.69 -18.31 1.88
CA ALA A 183 -14.14 -18.36 1.71
C ALA A 183 -14.57 -18.83 0.30
N PHE A 184 -13.72 -18.61 -0.72
CA PHE A 184 -14.00 -19.01 -2.11
C PHE A 184 -13.39 -20.37 -2.48
N LEU A 185 -12.62 -20.98 -1.59
CA LEU A 185 -12.06 -22.32 -1.85
C LEU A 185 -13.07 -23.39 -1.51
N PRO A 186 -13.32 -24.35 -2.41
CA PRO A 186 -14.08 -25.57 -2.08
C PRO A 186 -13.48 -26.28 -0.86
N ASP A 187 -14.32 -26.87 -0.02
CA ASP A 187 -13.89 -27.48 1.25
C ASP A 187 -12.82 -28.56 1.08
N ASN A 188 -12.87 -29.33 0.00
CA ASN A 188 -11.87 -30.35 -0.34
C ASN A 188 -10.50 -29.70 -0.60
N ILE A 189 -10.44 -28.57 -1.31
CA ILE A 189 -9.17 -27.84 -1.57
C ILE A 189 -8.68 -27.16 -0.30
N ARG A 190 -9.57 -26.51 0.45
CA ARG A 190 -9.25 -25.86 1.72
C ARG A 190 -8.63 -26.83 2.72
N ASN A 191 -9.21 -28.02 2.86
CA ASN A 191 -8.71 -29.03 3.76
C ASN A 191 -7.36 -29.61 3.30
N SER A 192 -7.19 -29.86 1.99
CA SER A 192 -5.91 -30.32 1.44
C SER A 192 -4.78 -29.31 1.64
N MET A 193 -5.05 -28.00 1.46
CA MET A 193 -4.06 -26.95 1.71
C MET A 193 -3.66 -26.87 3.19
N LYS A 194 -4.60 -27.05 4.13
CA LYS A 194 -4.30 -27.07 5.56
C LYS A 194 -3.39 -28.23 5.93
N VAL A 195 -3.63 -29.41 5.38
CA VAL A 195 -2.79 -30.58 5.59
C VAL A 195 -1.38 -30.35 5.02
N TRP A 196 -1.29 -29.79 3.83
CA TRP A 196 0.02 -29.52 3.18
C TRP A 196 0.84 -28.50 3.98
N LEU A 197 0.24 -27.39 4.42
CA LEU A 197 0.90 -26.36 5.25
C LEU A 197 1.34 -26.91 6.63
N ALA A 198 0.60 -27.88 7.19
CA ALA A 198 0.98 -28.52 8.46
C ALA A 198 2.14 -29.53 8.31
N MET A 199 2.46 -29.97 7.09
CA MET A 199 3.58 -30.88 6.80
C MET A 199 4.90 -30.12 6.55
N GLU A 200 4.85 -28.79 6.28
CA GLU A 200 6.03 -27.96 6.08
C GLU A 200 6.44 -27.14 7.34
N SER A 201 5.68 -27.23 8.42
CA SER A 201 5.96 -26.60 9.71
C SER A 201 6.61 -27.57 10.70
#